data_b7ec260248cdd95d003fbaedaa7a5f99
#
_entry.id   b7ec260248cdd95d003fbaedaa7a5f99
#
_cell.length_a   1.000
_cell.length_b   1.000
_cell.length_c   1.000
_cell.angle_alpha   90.00
_cell.angle_beta   90.00
_cell.angle_gamma   90.00
#
_symmetry.space_group_name_H-M   'P 1'
#
loop_
_entity.id
_entity.type
_entity.pdbx_description
1 polymer ?
#
loop_
_entity_poly.entity_id
_entity_poly.type
_entity_poly.pdbx_seq_one_letter_code
_entity_poly.pdbx_strand_id
1 'polypeptide(L)'
;MTRPVTLFTGQWADVPLAELAQRAGSWGYDGLELACWGDHFDVPAALADRAYAGRVRELLERQGLGCWALGAHLVGQAVCDPIDARHRAILPAEVWGDGEPEGVRRRAAARMADTARAAATLGVRQVNGFTGSSIWHLLYSFPPNDFAAIERGYEEFAERWGPILDVFEAEGVSFGLEVHPTEIAYDFVTTERTLRAIDHRSSFGLNFDPSHLAHQLLDPAAFVEEFGASIAHVHVKDARRRLDGRRGILGSHLDFGAAARGWDFVSPGHGDVDFAQVIRALNRVGYDGPLSVEWEDAGMDREHGARDALAFVRRLDFPPSSLAFDGAFKEAA
;
A
#
# COMPACT_ATOMS: atom_id res chain seq x y z
N MET A 1 23.10 5.20 -2.44
CA MET A 1 22.39 5.93 -1.38
C MET A 1 21.45 4.93 -0.75
N THR A 2 21.26 4.96 0.57
CA THR A 2 20.23 4.17 1.24
C THR A 2 18.86 4.81 1.00
N ARG A 3 17.83 3.98 0.83
CA ARG A 3 16.46 4.46 0.65
C ARG A 3 15.93 5.10 1.93
N PRO A 4 15.05 6.13 1.87
CA PRO A 4 14.35 6.62 3.06
C PRO A 4 13.52 5.50 3.68
N VAL A 5 13.51 5.40 5.01
CA VAL A 5 12.64 4.47 5.74
C VAL A 5 11.53 5.28 6.40
N THR A 6 10.29 5.05 5.96
CA THR A 6 9.11 5.75 6.45
C THR A 6 8.23 4.83 7.28
N LEU A 7 7.36 5.40 8.10
CA LEU A 7 6.31 4.69 8.82
C LEU A 7 4.97 5.05 8.20
N PHE A 8 4.19 4.04 7.76
CA PHE A 8 2.80 4.24 7.38
C PHE A 8 1.95 4.47 8.62
N THR A 9 1.17 5.55 8.61
CA THR A 9 0.43 5.99 9.81
C THR A 9 -0.95 5.36 9.93
N GLY A 10 -1.34 4.49 9.00
CA GLY A 10 -2.68 3.89 8.96
C GLY A 10 -3.09 3.14 10.22
N GLN A 11 -2.17 2.40 10.82
CA GLN A 11 -2.38 1.63 12.05
C GLN A 11 -2.24 2.48 13.33
N TRP A 12 -2.01 3.79 13.17
CA TRP A 12 -1.78 4.74 14.25
C TRP A 12 -2.84 5.83 14.34
N ALA A 13 -3.98 5.66 13.65
CA ALA A 13 -5.02 6.68 13.54
C ALA A 13 -5.72 7.03 14.88
N ASP A 14 -5.46 6.27 15.93
CA ASP A 14 -5.86 6.54 17.31
C ASP A 14 -4.88 7.48 18.08
N VAL A 15 -3.72 7.78 17.48
CA VAL A 15 -2.69 8.67 18.03
C VAL A 15 -2.70 9.98 17.23
N PRO A 16 -2.76 11.15 17.85
CA PRO A 16 -2.68 12.43 17.13
C PRO A 16 -1.40 12.53 16.28
N LEU A 17 -1.52 13.09 15.07
CA LEU A 17 -0.38 13.20 14.14
C LEU A 17 0.85 13.87 14.79
N ALA A 18 0.65 14.94 15.56
CA ALA A 18 1.75 15.66 16.21
C ALA A 18 2.53 14.78 17.19
N GLU A 19 1.82 13.91 17.91
CA GLU A 19 2.40 12.97 18.85
C GLU A 19 3.11 11.83 18.12
N LEU A 20 2.49 11.27 17.09
CA LEU A 20 3.11 10.21 16.26
C LEU A 20 4.36 10.71 15.56
N ALA A 21 4.34 11.93 15.01
CA ALA A 21 5.51 12.54 14.37
C ALA A 21 6.66 12.71 15.36
N GLN A 22 6.39 13.16 16.59
CA GLN A 22 7.41 13.24 17.64
C GLN A 22 8.00 11.88 17.97
N ARG A 23 7.17 10.83 18.09
CA ARG A 23 7.61 9.46 18.36
C ARG A 23 8.46 8.94 17.21
N ALA A 24 7.95 8.98 15.96
CA ALA A 24 8.65 8.50 14.78
C ALA A 24 10.00 9.18 14.55
N GLY A 25 10.07 10.51 14.73
CA GLY A 25 11.32 11.26 14.68
C GLY A 25 12.31 10.81 15.76
N SER A 26 11.82 10.61 17.00
CA SER A 26 12.66 10.12 18.11
C SER A 26 13.16 8.69 17.91
N TRP A 27 12.41 7.85 17.18
CA TRP A 27 12.82 6.49 16.82
C TRP A 27 13.84 6.47 15.69
N GLY A 28 13.92 7.55 14.88
CA GLY A 28 14.87 7.69 13.79
C GLY A 28 14.33 7.33 12.42
N TYR A 29 13.01 7.33 12.21
CA TYR A 29 12.43 7.27 10.87
C TYR A 29 12.83 8.51 10.06
N ASP A 30 12.93 8.35 8.73
CA ASP A 30 13.20 9.47 7.82
C ASP A 30 11.94 10.25 7.48
N GLY A 31 10.75 9.62 7.66
CA GLY A 31 9.48 10.28 7.38
C GLY A 31 8.26 9.44 7.69
N LEU A 32 7.10 9.98 7.32
CA LEU A 32 5.81 9.33 7.44
C LEU A 32 5.15 9.19 6.06
N GLU A 33 4.48 8.08 5.84
CA GLU A 33 3.41 7.96 4.85
C GLU A 33 2.11 8.25 5.57
N LEU A 34 1.44 9.34 5.19
CA LEU A 34 0.28 9.84 5.94
C LEU A 34 -1.01 9.18 5.49
N ALA A 35 -1.75 8.60 6.42
CA ALA A 35 -3.09 8.09 6.19
C ALA A 35 -4.08 9.23 5.98
N CYS A 36 -4.97 9.12 4.98
CA CYS A 36 -6.06 10.06 4.73
C CYS A 36 -7.27 9.79 5.63
N TRP A 37 -7.02 9.37 6.88
CA TRP A 37 -8.02 9.16 7.92
C TRP A 37 -7.43 9.44 9.32
N GLY A 38 -8.29 9.47 10.34
CA GLY A 38 -7.92 10.03 11.62
C GLY A 38 -7.70 11.55 11.50
N ASP A 39 -6.74 12.08 12.23
CA ASP A 39 -6.28 13.48 12.09
C ASP A 39 -4.96 13.59 11.28
N HIS A 40 -4.54 12.51 10.58
CA HIS A 40 -3.23 12.47 9.98
C HIS A 40 -3.14 13.30 8.69
N PHE A 41 -4.10 13.15 7.78
CA PHE A 41 -4.22 14.03 6.61
C PHE A 41 -5.68 14.21 6.20
N ASP A 42 -6.21 15.40 6.40
CA ASP A 42 -7.59 15.75 6.06
C ASP A 42 -7.64 16.32 4.63
N VAL A 43 -8.13 15.50 3.69
CA VAL A 43 -8.24 15.86 2.27
C VAL A 43 -9.15 17.08 2.04
N PRO A 44 -10.37 17.17 2.60
CA PRO A 44 -11.19 18.38 2.53
C PRO A 44 -10.50 19.64 3.07
N ALA A 45 -9.86 19.55 4.23
CA ALA A 45 -9.16 20.68 4.82
C ALA A 45 -8.00 21.15 3.92
N ALA A 46 -7.26 20.22 3.31
CA ALA A 46 -6.15 20.54 2.40
C ALA A 46 -6.61 21.32 1.16
N LEU A 47 -7.83 21.10 0.69
CA LEU A 47 -8.40 21.81 -0.46
C LEU A 47 -9.09 23.11 -0.06
N ALA A 48 -9.68 23.18 1.13
CA ALA A 48 -10.38 24.35 1.60
C ALA A 48 -9.46 25.43 2.18
N ASP A 49 -8.36 25.03 2.84
CA ASP A 49 -7.42 25.93 3.51
C ASP A 49 -6.01 25.82 2.91
N ARG A 50 -5.62 26.84 2.14
CA ARG A 50 -4.29 26.92 1.51
C ARG A 50 -3.11 26.81 2.47
N ALA A 51 -3.31 27.10 3.76
CA ALA A 51 -2.26 27.01 4.77
C ALA A 51 -2.15 25.62 5.39
N TYR A 52 -3.15 24.75 5.20
CA TYR A 52 -3.19 23.43 5.85
C TYR A 52 -1.95 22.56 5.50
N ALA A 53 -1.66 22.40 4.22
CA ALA A 53 -0.52 21.62 3.76
C ALA A 53 0.82 22.17 4.28
N GLY A 54 0.95 23.52 4.38
CA GLY A 54 2.09 24.17 4.99
C GLY A 54 2.26 23.78 6.46
N ARG A 55 1.18 23.82 7.24
CA ARG A 55 1.21 23.42 8.65
C ARG A 55 1.59 21.95 8.84
N VAL A 56 1.10 21.05 7.97
CA VAL A 56 1.49 19.63 8.03
C VAL A 56 2.98 19.47 7.75
N ARG A 57 3.51 20.10 6.68
CA ARG A 57 4.96 20.07 6.40
C ARG A 57 5.79 20.60 7.56
N GLU A 58 5.48 21.78 8.10
CA GLU A 58 6.19 22.36 9.22
C GLU A 58 6.16 21.48 10.48
N LEU A 59 5.05 20.76 10.70
CA LEU A 59 4.93 19.81 11.82
C LEU A 59 5.93 18.66 11.63
N LEU A 60 5.99 18.07 10.44
CA LEU A 60 6.91 16.97 10.14
C LEU A 60 8.37 17.44 10.17
N GLU A 61 8.68 18.56 9.53
CA GLU A 61 10.03 19.16 9.45
C GLU A 61 10.60 19.45 10.85
N ARG A 62 9.78 19.92 11.79
CA ARG A 62 10.21 20.13 13.19
C ARG A 62 10.67 18.86 13.89
N GLN A 63 10.22 17.70 13.40
CA GLN A 63 10.64 16.38 13.90
C GLN A 63 11.70 15.72 13.01
N GLY A 64 12.22 16.43 12.00
CA GLY A 64 13.20 15.90 11.05
C GLY A 64 12.61 14.88 10.07
N LEU A 65 11.28 14.90 9.87
CA LEU A 65 10.56 13.93 9.02
C LEU A 65 10.18 14.53 7.66
N GLY A 66 10.28 13.71 6.61
CA GLY A 66 9.69 13.96 5.30
C GLY A 66 8.34 13.24 5.12
N CYS A 67 7.68 13.51 3.96
CA CYS A 67 6.51 12.78 3.51
C CYS A 67 6.65 12.51 2.02
N TRP A 68 6.63 11.24 1.63
CA TRP A 68 6.77 10.81 0.23
C TRP A 68 5.49 10.25 -0.36
N ALA A 69 4.56 9.78 0.48
CA ALA A 69 3.32 9.18 0.04
C ALA A 69 2.16 9.49 1.00
N LEU A 70 0.94 9.44 0.47
CA LEU A 70 -0.31 9.40 1.23
C LEU A 70 -0.96 8.03 1.08
N GLY A 71 -1.63 7.52 2.12
CA GLY A 71 -2.43 6.31 2.07
C GLY A 71 -3.92 6.64 2.00
N ALA A 72 -4.63 6.18 0.97
CA ALA A 72 -6.06 6.42 0.74
C ALA A 72 -6.88 5.12 0.62
N HIS A 73 -6.41 4.04 1.24
CA HIS A 73 -6.94 2.68 1.15
C HIS A 73 -8.45 2.61 1.41
N LEU A 74 -8.90 3.19 2.52
CA LEU A 74 -10.29 3.06 2.98
C LEU A 74 -11.32 3.62 1.99
N VAL A 75 -11.02 4.78 1.40
CA VAL A 75 -11.93 5.41 0.41
C VAL A 75 -11.79 4.74 -0.95
N GLY A 76 -10.57 4.40 -1.36
CA GLY A 76 -10.31 3.73 -2.63
C GLY A 76 -11.05 2.39 -2.75
N GLN A 77 -11.13 1.62 -1.66
CA GLN A 77 -11.90 0.37 -1.57
C GLN A 77 -13.33 0.52 -2.07
N ALA A 78 -13.98 1.61 -1.73
CA ALA A 78 -15.38 1.82 -2.07
C ALA A 78 -15.64 2.25 -3.53
N VAL A 79 -14.60 2.44 -4.36
CA VAL A 79 -14.79 2.84 -5.76
C VAL A 79 -15.38 1.71 -6.59
N CYS A 80 -14.90 0.47 -6.42
CA CYS A 80 -15.37 -0.69 -7.19
C CYS A 80 -16.05 -1.77 -6.35
N ASP A 81 -15.98 -1.74 -5.01
CA ASP A 81 -16.58 -2.78 -4.19
C ASP A 81 -18.10 -2.84 -4.32
N PRO A 82 -18.72 -4.02 -4.17
CA PRO A 82 -20.11 -4.17 -3.82
C PRO A 82 -20.34 -3.58 -2.42
N ILE A 83 -20.91 -2.38 -2.36
CA ILE A 83 -21.09 -1.65 -1.10
C ILE A 83 -22.05 -2.37 -0.17
N ASP A 84 -21.62 -2.61 1.07
CA ASP A 84 -22.41 -3.19 2.14
C ASP A 84 -22.15 -2.50 3.49
N ALA A 85 -22.75 -3.03 4.58
CA ALA A 85 -22.66 -2.42 5.92
C ALA A 85 -21.24 -2.30 6.47
N ARG A 86 -20.28 -3.11 6.00
CA ARG A 86 -18.86 -3.06 6.45
C ARG A 86 -18.19 -1.75 6.05
N HIS A 87 -18.53 -1.22 4.88
CA HIS A 87 -17.98 0.03 4.37
C HIS A 87 -18.33 1.24 5.24
N ARG A 88 -19.48 1.20 5.94
CA ARG A 88 -19.86 2.28 6.85
C ARG A 88 -18.84 2.53 7.96
N ALA A 89 -18.15 1.47 8.40
CA ALA A 89 -17.19 1.55 9.49
C ALA A 89 -15.85 2.20 9.07
N ILE A 90 -15.53 2.18 7.77
CA ILE A 90 -14.25 2.63 7.25
C ILE A 90 -14.35 3.93 6.45
N LEU A 91 -15.55 4.33 6.01
CA LEU A 91 -15.73 5.51 5.17
C LEU A 91 -16.07 6.75 5.99
N PRO A 92 -15.54 7.93 5.60
CA PRO A 92 -16.01 9.20 6.13
C PRO A 92 -17.52 9.36 5.93
N ALA A 93 -18.19 10.03 6.88
CA ALA A 93 -19.66 10.16 6.87
C ALA A 93 -20.19 10.81 5.58
N GLU A 94 -19.46 11.76 5.01
CA GLU A 94 -19.82 12.44 3.75
C GLU A 94 -19.63 11.55 2.52
N VAL A 95 -18.72 10.56 2.57
CA VAL A 95 -18.56 9.56 1.51
C VAL A 95 -19.65 8.49 1.63
N TRP A 96 -19.91 8.02 2.84
CA TRP A 96 -21.00 7.08 3.10
C TRP A 96 -22.37 7.69 2.73
N GLY A 97 -22.67 8.91 3.20
CA GLY A 97 -23.93 9.60 2.98
C GLY A 97 -25.14 8.80 3.44
N ASP A 98 -26.05 8.50 2.53
CA ASP A 98 -27.25 7.69 2.78
C ASP A 98 -27.02 6.17 2.66
N GLY A 99 -25.81 5.74 2.26
CA GLY A 99 -25.46 4.33 2.08
C GLY A 99 -26.00 3.70 0.79
N GLU A 100 -26.61 4.49 -0.12
CA GLU A 100 -27.00 3.99 -1.43
C GLU A 100 -25.75 3.61 -2.23
N PRO A 101 -25.60 2.34 -2.68
CA PRO A 101 -24.33 1.82 -3.19
C PRO A 101 -23.67 2.64 -4.29
N GLU A 102 -24.44 3.04 -5.31
CA GLU A 102 -23.87 3.81 -6.42
C GLU A 102 -23.55 5.26 -6.00
N GLY A 103 -24.30 5.82 -5.07
CA GLY A 103 -24.00 7.11 -4.45
C GLY A 103 -22.71 7.07 -3.66
N VAL A 104 -22.47 6.02 -2.88
CA VAL A 104 -21.20 5.79 -2.15
C VAL A 104 -20.03 5.72 -3.12
N ARG A 105 -20.12 4.88 -4.17
CA ARG A 105 -19.05 4.74 -5.18
C ARG A 105 -18.70 6.06 -5.85
N ARG A 106 -19.72 6.83 -6.28
CA ARG A 106 -19.48 8.16 -6.89
C ARG A 106 -18.79 9.13 -5.94
N ARG A 107 -19.22 9.16 -4.66
CA ARG A 107 -18.58 10.03 -3.64
C ARG A 107 -17.17 9.56 -3.32
N ALA A 108 -16.93 8.25 -3.29
CA ALA A 108 -15.58 7.68 -3.14
C ALA A 108 -14.67 8.07 -4.31
N ALA A 109 -15.13 7.93 -5.55
CA ALA A 109 -14.40 8.33 -6.75
C ALA A 109 -14.05 9.83 -6.73
N ALA A 110 -15.02 10.69 -6.37
CA ALA A 110 -14.79 12.13 -6.23
C ALA A 110 -13.73 12.42 -5.13
N ARG A 111 -13.81 11.73 -3.97
CA ARG A 111 -12.83 11.88 -2.90
C ARG A 111 -11.43 11.40 -3.33
N MET A 112 -11.30 10.34 -4.13
CA MET A 112 -10.01 9.89 -4.66
C MET A 112 -9.41 10.96 -5.59
N ALA A 113 -10.21 11.56 -6.47
CA ALA A 113 -9.76 12.69 -7.30
C ALA A 113 -9.33 13.91 -6.44
N ASP A 114 -10.06 14.19 -5.36
CA ASP A 114 -9.69 15.24 -4.40
C ASP A 114 -8.39 14.90 -3.63
N THR A 115 -8.16 13.62 -3.36
CA THR A 115 -6.91 13.16 -2.73
C THR A 115 -5.69 13.45 -3.60
N ALA A 116 -5.79 13.26 -4.94
CA ALA A 116 -4.72 13.64 -5.86
C ALA A 116 -4.41 15.16 -5.79
N ARG A 117 -5.43 16.01 -5.81
CA ARG A 117 -5.28 17.47 -5.68
C ARG A 117 -4.66 17.86 -4.33
N ALA A 118 -5.13 17.22 -3.25
CA ALA A 118 -4.60 17.47 -1.90
C ALA A 118 -3.14 17.01 -1.77
N ALA A 119 -2.77 15.86 -2.34
CA ALA A 119 -1.38 15.40 -2.41
C ALA A 119 -0.49 16.41 -3.13
N ALA A 120 -0.93 16.94 -4.28
CA ALA A 120 -0.20 17.99 -5.00
C ALA A 120 0.01 19.25 -4.16
N THR A 121 -0.99 19.69 -3.35
CA THR A 121 -0.83 20.84 -2.43
C THR A 121 0.19 20.58 -1.34
N LEU A 122 0.28 19.34 -0.85
CA LEU A 122 1.30 18.92 0.12
C LEU A 122 2.69 18.81 -0.51
N GLY A 123 2.78 18.72 -1.84
CA GLY A 123 4.02 18.47 -2.57
C GLY A 123 4.39 16.98 -2.65
N VAL A 124 3.44 16.09 -2.38
CA VAL A 124 3.57 14.64 -2.46
C VAL A 124 3.08 14.16 -3.82
N ARG A 125 3.82 13.26 -4.45
CA ARG A 125 3.52 12.76 -5.80
C ARG A 125 3.03 11.32 -5.84
N GLN A 126 2.91 10.67 -4.68
CA GLN A 126 2.45 9.29 -4.57
C GLN A 126 1.26 9.19 -3.62
N VAL A 127 0.19 8.55 -4.07
CA VAL A 127 -0.93 8.13 -3.24
C VAL A 127 -1.08 6.63 -3.38
N ASN A 128 -1.05 5.91 -2.27
CA ASN A 128 -1.25 4.47 -2.23
C ASN A 128 -2.67 4.14 -1.77
N GLY A 129 -3.18 3.00 -2.19
CA GLY A 129 -4.51 2.61 -1.73
C GLY A 129 -5.07 1.39 -2.42
N PHE A 130 -6.32 1.15 -2.12
CA PHE A 130 -7.13 0.10 -2.73
C PHE A 130 -8.00 0.67 -3.85
N THR A 131 -8.43 -0.21 -4.75
CA THR A 131 -9.36 0.14 -5.84
C THR A 131 -10.75 -0.41 -5.59
N GLY A 132 -10.86 -1.36 -4.68
CA GLY A 132 -11.97 -2.27 -4.61
C GLY A 132 -12.05 -3.22 -5.81
N SER A 133 -13.00 -4.15 -5.74
CA SER A 133 -13.22 -5.13 -6.81
C SER A 133 -14.66 -5.62 -6.82
N SER A 134 -15.38 -5.41 -7.92
CA SER A 134 -16.73 -5.95 -8.09
C SER A 134 -16.77 -7.46 -8.29
N ILE A 135 -15.61 -8.09 -8.52
CA ILE A 135 -15.48 -9.53 -8.84
C ILE A 135 -14.71 -10.34 -7.80
N TRP A 136 -14.20 -9.73 -6.73
CA TRP A 136 -13.47 -10.45 -5.70
C TRP A 136 -14.25 -11.63 -5.11
N HIS A 137 -15.57 -11.48 -4.91
CA HIS A 137 -16.43 -12.54 -4.38
C HIS A 137 -16.54 -13.76 -5.30
N LEU A 138 -16.10 -13.68 -6.55
CA LEU A 138 -16.02 -14.76 -7.53
C LEU A 138 -14.71 -15.53 -7.48
N LEU A 139 -13.85 -15.28 -6.49
CA LEU A 139 -12.54 -15.93 -6.31
C LEU A 139 -12.62 -17.46 -6.37
N TYR A 140 -13.65 -18.04 -5.75
CA TYR A 140 -13.88 -19.48 -5.78
C TYR A 140 -14.88 -19.85 -6.87
N SER A 141 -14.45 -20.69 -7.84
CA SER A 141 -15.20 -20.96 -9.07
C SER A 141 -16.36 -21.96 -8.92
N PHE A 142 -17.01 -21.97 -7.76
CA PHE A 142 -18.25 -22.73 -7.52
C PHE A 142 -19.24 -21.92 -6.68
N PRO A 143 -20.50 -21.75 -7.15
CA PRO A 143 -21.06 -22.14 -8.47
C PRO A 143 -20.18 -21.70 -9.64
N PRO A 144 -20.25 -22.36 -10.82
CA PRO A 144 -19.38 -22.03 -11.95
C PRO A 144 -19.40 -20.54 -12.28
N ASN A 145 -18.24 -19.92 -12.35
CA ASN A 145 -18.12 -18.51 -12.71
C ASN A 145 -18.58 -18.27 -14.15
N ASP A 146 -19.34 -17.21 -14.35
CA ASP A 146 -19.52 -16.59 -15.65
C ASP A 146 -18.26 -15.81 -16.03
N PHE A 147 -17.46 -16.32 -16.97
CA PHE A 147 -16.26 -15.63 -17.43
C PHE A 147 -16.54 -14.25 -18.00
N ALA A 148 -17.71 -14.03 -18.60
CA ALA A 148 -18.12 -12.72 -19.04
C ALA A 148 -18.34 -11.74 -17.85
N ALA A 149 -18.73 -12.23 -16.67
CA ALA A 149 -18.80 -11.40 -15.46
C ALA A 149 -17.39 -10.99 -14.99
N ILE A 150 -16.41 -11.86 -15.13
CA ILE A 150 -15.01 -11.52 -14.80
C ILE A 150 -14.49 -10.42 -15.75
N GLU A 151 -14.72 -10.56 -17.07
CA GLU A 151 -14.33 -9.51 -18.03
C GLU A 151 -15.01 -8.17 -17.72
N ARG A 152 -16.33 -8.18 -17.48
CA ARG A 152 -17.05 -6.96 -17.09
C ARG A 152 -16.50 -6.31 -15.82
N GLY A 153 -15.96 -7.09 -14.88
CA GLY A 153 -15.34 -6.54 -13.67
C GLY A 153 -14.08 -5.72 -13.97
N TYR A 154 -13.25 -6.14 -14.92
CA TYR A 154 -12.09 -5.36 -15.37
C TYR A 154 -12.52 -4.14 -16.20
N GLU A 155 -13.56 -4.26 -17.03
CA GLU A 155 -14.16 -3.14 -17.76
C GLU A 155 -14.70 -2.09 -16.78
N GLU A 156 -15.49 -2.50 -15.77
CA GLU A 156 -16.01 -1.61 -14.73
C GLU A 156 -14.89 -0.93 -13.94
N PHE A 157 -13.83 -1.65 -13.60
CA PHE A 157 -12.66 -1.08 -12.96
C PHE A 157 -12.05 0.05 -13.81
N ALA A 158 -11.82 -0.20 -15.10
CA ALA A 158 -11.26 0.78 -16.02
C ALA A 158 -12.19 2.01 -16.21
N GLU A 159 -13.51 1.79 -16.32
CA GLU A 159 -14.51 2.85 -16.43
C GLU A 159 -14.56 3.76 -15.20
N ARG A 160 -14.44 3.20 -13.99
CA ARG A 160 -14.50 3.96 -12.73
C ARG A 160 -13.19 4.65 -12.41
N TRP A 161 -12.06 3.97 -12.62
CA TRP A 161 -10.74 4.51 -12.30
C TRP A 161 -10.19 5.42 -13.40
N GLY A 162 -10.57 5.26 -14.65
CA GLY A 162 -10.10 6.10 -15.75
C GLY A 162 -10.24 7.61 -15.45
N PRO A 163 -11.43 8.14 -15.14
CA PRO A 163 -11.61 9.56 -14.81
C PRO A 163 -10.87 10.02 -13.54
N ILE A 164 -10.66 9.11 -12.56
CA ILE A 164 -9.87 9.42 -11.36
C ILE A 164 -8.40 9.61 -11.77
N LEU A 165 -7.86 8.67 -12.57
CA LEU A 165 -6.48 8.70 -13.04
C LEU A 165 -6.19 9.90 -13.95
N ASP A 166 -7.19 10.39 -14.70
CA ASP A 166 -7.07 11.65 -15.46
C ASP A 166 -6.75 12.83 -14.53
N VAL A 167 -7.36 12.87 -13.34
CA VAL A 167 -7.05 13.89 -12.33
C VAL A 167 -5.67 13.69 -11.73
N PHE A 168 -5.30 12.45 -11.38
CA PHE A 168 -3.95 12.15 -10.90
C PHE A 168 -2.88 12.62 -11.88
N GLU A 169 -3.07 12.32 -13.15
CA GLU A 169 -2.15 12.73 -14.22
C GLU A 169 -2.06 14.26 -14.37
N ALA A 170 -3.21 14.95 -14.33
CA ALA A 170 -3.27 16.40 -14.40
C ALA A 170 -2.56 17.09 -13.23
N GLU A 171 -2.61 16.49 -12.04
CA GLU A 171 -1.94 16.99 -10.83
C GLU A 171 -0.46 16.55 -10.72
N GLY A 172 0.03 15.72 -11.64
CA GLY A 172 1.38 15.14 -11.59
C GLY A 172 1.60 14.23 -10.38
N VAL A 173 0.54 13.52 -9.96
CA VAL A 173 0.52 12.56 -8.87
C VAL A 173 0.26 11.17 -9.44
N SER A 174 0.89 10.13 -8.88
CA SER A 174 0.65 8.74 -9.24
C SER A 174 -0.17 8.03 -8.17
N PHE A 175 -1.01 7.09 -8.59
CA PHE A 175 -1.70 6.15 -7.71
C PHE A 175 -0.94 4.82 -7.69
N GLY A 176 -0.73 4.26 -6.51
CA GLY A 176 -0.16 2.93 -6.30
C GLY A 176 -1.22 1.98 -5.73
N LEU A 177 -1.70 1.04 -6.55
CA LEU A 177 -2.57 -0.02 -6.07
C LEU A 177 -1.79 -0.98 -5.20
N GLU A 178 -2.22 -1.19 -3.96
CA GLU A 178 -1.70 -2.28 -3.15
C GLU A 178 -2.27 -3.61 -3.66
N VAL A 179 -1.36 -4.50 -4.11
CA VAL A 179 -1.73 -5.83 -4.59
C VAL A 179 -2.11 -6.69 -3.38
N HIS A 180 -3.41 -6.93 -3.23
CA HIS A 180 -3.99 -7.39 -1.98
C HIS A 180 -5.19 -8.32 -2.23
N PRO A 181 -5.35 -9.44 -1.49
CA PRO A 181 -6.60 -10.18 -1.47
C PRO A 181 -7.76 -9.26 -1.07
N THR A 182 -8.80 -9.21 -1.85
CA THR A 182 -9.98 -8.35 -1.91
C THR A 182 -9.96 -7.35 -3.07
N GLU A 183 -8.78 -7.03 -3.59
CA GLU A 183 -8.63 -6.09 -4.69
C GLU A 183 -8.81 -6.76 -6.06
N ILE A 184 -8.82 -5.94 -7.11
CA ILE A 184 -8.85 -6.39 -8.50
C ILE A 184 -7.55 -7.12 -8.88
N ALA A 185 -6.42 -6.77 -8.25
CA ALA A 185 -5.12 -7.42 -8.36
C ALA A 185 -4.69 -8.00 -7.01
N TYR A 186 -4.42 -9.31 -6.97
CA TYR A 186 -4.00 -10.03 -5.76
C TYR A 186 -2.92 -11.08 -6.00
N ASP A 187 -2.57 -11.33 -7.27
CA ASP A 187 -1.50 -12.23 -7.70
C ASP A 187 -0.90 -11.77 -9.05
N PHE A 188 0.04 -12.54 -9.61
CA PHE A 188 0.71 -12.19 -10.87
C PHE A 188 -0.28 -12.02 -12.03
N VAL A 189 -1.22 -12.97 -12.19
CA VAL A 189 -2.15 -12.98 -13.32
C VAL A 189 -3.13 -11.83 -13.24
N THR A 190 -3.69 -11.59 -12.06
CA THR A 190 -4.65 -10.52 -11.86
C THR A 190 -3.98 -9.15 -11.91
N THR A 191 -2.73 -9.02 -11.47
CA THR A 191 -1.93 -7.79 -11.60
C THR A 191 -1.72 -7.42 -13.06
N GLU A 192 -1.25 -8.36 -13.89
CA GLU A 192 -1.07 -8.12 -15.32
C GLU A 192 -2.38 -7.74 -16.02
N ARG A 193 -3.48 -8.41 -15.67
CA ARG A 193 -4.82 -8.06 -16.21
C ARG A 193 -5.27 -6.66 -15.80
N THR A 194 -5.00 -6.27 -14.57
CA THR A 194 -5.34 -4.95 -14.04
C THR A 194 -4.58 -3.85 -14.78
N LEU A 195 -3.26 -4.03 -14.95
CA LEU A 195 -2.44 -3.07 -15.68
C LEU A 195 -2.89 -2.93 -17.15
N ARG A 196 -3.24 -4.05 -17.81
CA ARG A 196 -3.82 -4.00 -19.17
C ARG A 196 -5.16 -3.30 -19.23
N ALA A 197 -6.03 -3.50 -18.26
CA ALA A 197 -7.37 -2.91 -18.26
C ALA A 197 -7.35 -1.37 -18.30
N ILE A 198 -6.25 -0.77 -17.84
CA ILE A 198 -6.02 0.68 -17.84
C ILE A 198 -4.91 1.11 -18.82
N ASP A 199 -4.60 0.27 -19.81
CA ASP A 199 -3.59 0.56 -20.85
C ASP A 199 -2.20 0.93 -20.28
N HIS A 200 -1.79 0.33 -19.15
CA HIS A 200 -0.51 0.61 -18.48
C HIS A 200 -0.24 2.11 -18.26
N ARG A 201 -1.25 2.87 -17.85
CA ARG A 201 -1.13 4.32 -17.61
C ARG A 201 -0.01 4.63 -16.63
N SER A 202 0.81 5.62 -16.94
CA SER A 202 1.95 6.03 -16.11
C SER A 202 1.54 6.63 -14.76
N SER A 203 0.30 7.13 -14.64
CA SER A 203 -0.28 7.61 -13.39
C SER A 203 -0.79 6.50 -12.47
N PHE A 204 -0.74 5.23 -12.92
CA PHE A 204 -1.13 4.06 -12.14
C PHE A 204 0.04 3.09 -12.00
N GLY A 205 0.47 2.84 -10.80
CA GLY A 205 1.49 1.87 -10.46
C GLY A 205 1.02 0.94 -9.35
N LEU A 206 1.97 0.23 -8.78
CA LEU A 206 1.75 -0.74 -7.72
C LEU A 206 2.39 -0.24 -6.42
N ASN A 207 1.67 -0.33 -5.32
CA ASN A 207 2.24 -0.36 -3.99
C ASN A 207 2.53 -1.82 -3.67
N PHE A 208 3.81 -2.17 -3.68
CA PHE A 208 4.25 -3.54 -3.45
C PHE A 208 4.32 -3.83 -1.95
N ASP A 209 3.47 -4.75 -1.51
CA ASP A 209 3.53 -5.34 -0.16
C ASP A 209 3.83 -6.83 -0.26
N PRO A 210 5.02 -7.28 0.19
CA PRO A 210 5.43 -8.68 0.09
C PRO A 210 4.60 -9.63 0.94
N SER A 211 3.97 -9.15 2.02
CA SER A 211 3.23 -9.98 2.96
C SER A 211 1.99 -10.61 2.32
N HIS A 212 1.32 -9.86 1.44
CA HIS A 212 0.12 -10.31 0.73
C HIS A 212 0.41 -11.38 -0.32
N LEU A 213 1.63 -11.45 -0.83
CA LEU A 213 2.09 -12.52 -1.71
C LEU A 213 2.58 -13.72 -0.88
N ALA A 214 3.38 -13.47 0.16
CA ALA A 214 4.00 -14.51 0.95
C ALA A 214 2.98 -15.45 1.62
N HIS A 215 1.88 -14.93 2.17
CA HIS A 215 0.87 -15.78 2.80
C HIS A 215 0.12 -16.65 1.78
N GLN A 216 0.07 -16.24 0.50
CA GLN A 216 -0.48 -17.01 -0.62
C GLN A 216 0.50 -18.04 -1.19
N LEU A 217 1.74 -18.14 -0.66
CA LEU A 217 2.81 -18.97 -1.18
C LEU A 217 3.38 -18.49 -2.53
N LEU A 218 3.20 -17.22 -2.87
CA LEU A 218 3.81 -16.58 -4.01
C LEU A 218 5.19 -16.03 -3.63
N ASP A 219 6.09 -15.92 -4.60
CA ASP A 219 7.43 -15.35 -4.40
C ASP A 219 7.42 -13.83 -4.57
N PRO A 220 7.61 -13.04 -3.49
CA PRO A 220 7.61 -11.59 -3.60
C PRO A 220 8.80 -11.03 -4.41
N ALA A 221 9.96 -11.71 -4.41
CA ALA A 221 11.11 -11.24 -5.19
C ALA A 221 10.89 -11.43 -6.70
N ALA A 222 10.29 -12.57 -7.10
CA ALA A 222 9.88 -12.81 -8.48
C ALA A 222 8.83 -11.78 -8.94
N PHE A 223 7.91 -11.38 -8.05
CA PHE A 223 6.93 -10.33 -8.36
C PHE A 223 7.61 -8.99 -8.67
N VAL A 224 8.59 -8.60 -7.87
CA VAL A 224 9.39 -7.38 -8.13
C VAL A 224 10.12 -7.48 -9.46
N GLU A 225 10.67 -8.64 -9.81
CA GLU A 225 11.38 -8.83 -11.08
C GLU A 225 10.45 -8.71 -12.29
N GLU A 226 9.21 -9.19 -12.18
CA GLU A 226 8.23 -9.12 -13.26
C GLU A 226 7.60 -7.74 -13.41
N PHE A 227 7.20 -7.13 -12.30
CA PHE A 227 6.44 -5.88 -12.30
C PHE A 227 7.25 -4.64 -11.89
N GLY A 228 8.58 -4.75 -11.79
CA GLY A 228 9.44 -3.68 -11.25
C GLY A 228 9.25 -2.31 -11.90
N ALA A 229 8.99 -2.27 -13.21
CA ALA A 229 8.72 -1.02 -13.93
C ALA A 229 7.41 -0.32 -13.51
N SER A 230 6.49 -1.07 -12.89
CA SER A 230 5.20 -0.57 -12.40
C SER A 230 5.19 -0.32 -10.89
N ILE A 231 6.24 -0.71 -10.14
CA ILE A 231 6.31 -0.48 -8.69
C ILE A 231 6.57 1.00 -8.42
N ALA A 232 5.54 1.67 -7.89
CA ALA A 232 5.59 3.08 -7.53
C ALA A 232 5.95 3.30 -6.05
N HIS A 233 5.63 2.34 -5.19
CA HIS A 233 5.87 2.39 -3.75
C HIS A 233 6.09 1.00 -3.17
N VAL A 234 6.72 0.93 -1.99
CA VAL A 234 7.01 -0.33 -1.29
C VAL A 234 6.59 -0.23 0.16
N HIS A 235 5.66 -1.09 0.55
CA HIS A 235 5.39 -1.39 1.95
C HIS A 235 6.34 -2.49 2.45
N VAL A 236 6.83 -2.33 3.67
CA VAL A 236 7.58 -3.34 4.39
C VAL A 236 6.69 -3.89 5.49
N LYS A 237 6.03 -4.97 5.17
CA LYS A 237 5.11 -5.72 6.03
C LYS A 237 5.43 -7.20 5.92
N ASP A 238 5.27 -7.94 6.98
CA ASP A 238 5.62 -9.36 7.02
C ASP A 238 4.43 -10.24 7.41
N ALA A 239 4.46 -11.49 6.97
CA ALA A 239 3.44 -12.48 7.30
C ALA A 239 4.10 -13.79 7.69
N ARG A 240 3.57 -14.43 8.74
CA ARG A 240 4.00 -15.74 9.19
C ARG A 240 2.92 -16.79 8.94
N ARG A 241 3.26 -17.83 8.23
CA ARG A 241 2.41 -18.99 8.00
C ARG A 241 2.54 -19.98 9.16
N ARG A 242 1.41 -20.60 9.48
CA ARG A 242 1.29 -21.62 10.55
C ARG A 242 0.53 -22.84 10.01
N LEU A 243 0.86 -23.24 8.77
CA LEU A 243 0.24 -24.37 8.08
C LEU A 243 0.75 -25.68 8.69
N ASP A 244 -0.13 -26.42 9.33
CA ASP A 244 0.20 -27.64 10.11
C ASP A 244 -0.65 -28.86 9.67
N GLY A 245 -1.29 -28.75 8.50
CA GLY A 245 -2.22 -29.77 7.99
C GLY A 245 -3.63 -29.67 8.57
N ARG A 246 -3.89 -28.76 9.52
CA ARG A 246 -5.21 -28.47 10.09
C ARG A 246 -5.66 -27.04 9.77
N ARG A 247 -4.73 -26.11 9.68
CA ARG A 247 -4.96 -24.68 9.39
C ARG A 247 -4.62 -24.43 7.94
N GLY A 248 -5.54 -23.78 7.23
CA GLY A 248 -5.36 -23.42 5.82
C GLY A 248 -5.13 -21.94 5.59
N ILE A 249 -4.78 -21.56 4.37
CA ILE A 249 -4.48 -20.16 4.00
C ILE A 249 -5.72 -19.27 3.90
N LEU A 250 -6.94 -19.82 3.89
CA LEU A 250 -8.18 -19.04 3.74
C LEU A 250 -8.62 -18.31 5.02
N GLY A 251 -7.93 -18.49 6.15
CA GLY A 251 -8.17 -17.75 7.38
C GLY A 251 -9.40 -18.16 8.20
N SER A 252 -10.27 -19.05 7.70
CA SER A 252 -11.40 -19.67 8.42
C SER A 252 -12.40 -18.68 9.05
N HIS A 253 -12.57 -17.48 8.48
CA HIS A 253 -13.40 -16.39 9.04
C HIS A 253 -13.00 -15.96 10.46
N LEU A 254 -11.72 -16.16 10.82
CA LEU A 254 -11.16 -15.75 12.12
C LEU A 254 -10.48 -14.40 11.98
N ASP A 255 -10.55 -13.59 13.04
CA ASP A 255 -9.84 -12.32 13.13
C ASP A 255 -8.31 -12.53 13.13
N PHE A 256 -7.57 -11.50 12.70
CA PHE A 256 -6.12 -11.46 12.83
C PHE A 256 -5.70 -11.62 14.30
N GLY A 257 -4.60 -12.33 14.57
CA GLY A 257 -4.15 -12.69 15.91
C GLY A 257 -4.78 -13.97 16.47
N ALA A 258 -5.83 -14.51 15.86
CA ALA A 258 -6.44 -15.75 16.32
C ALA A 258 -5.50 -16.96 16.15
N ALA A 259 -5.25 -17.69 17.22
CA ALA A 259 -4.30 -18.82 17.24
C ALA A 259 -4.63 -19.94 16.24
N ALA A 260 -5.90 -20.07 15.82
CA ALA A 260 -6.33 -21.07 14.85
C ALA A 260 -6.22 -20.62 13.37
N ARG A 261 -5.82 -19.39 13.08
CA ARG A 261 -5.54 -18.94 11.69
C ARG A 261 -4.31 -19.68 11.14
N GLY A 262 -4.33 -19.98 9.85
CA GLY A 262 -3.20 -20.61 9.15
C GLY A 262 -2.05 -19.65 8.83
N TRP A 263 -2.25 -18.36 8.95
CA TRP A 263 -1.24 -17.31 8.81
C TRP A 263 -1.69 -16.04 9.52
N ASP A 264 -0.75 -15.15 9.77
CA ASP A 264 -1.01 -13.86 10.40
C ASP A 264 0.03 -12.84 9.98
N PHE A 265 -0.29 -11.53 10.10
CA PHE A 265 0.73 -10.51 10.00
C PHE A 265 1.59 -10.50 11.25
N VAL A 266 2.86 -10.20 11.07
CA VAL A 266 3.85 -10.07 12.13
C VAL A 266 4.80 -8.92 11.83
N SER A 267 5.48 -8.40 12.84
CA SER A 267 6.49 -7.35 12.66
C SER A 267 7.53 -7.74 11.60
N PRO A 268 7.96 -6.83 10.72
CA PRO A 268 8.97 -7.11 9.69
C PRO A 268 10.21 -7.79 10.24
N GLY A 269 10.59 -8.90 9.62
CA GLY A 269 11.70 -9.76 10.05
C GLY A 269 11.32 -10.89 11.01
N HIS A 270 10.06 -10.98 11.40
CA HIS A 270 9.54 -12.04 12.25
C HIS A 270 8.68 -13.08 11.50
N GLY A 271 8.45 -12.85 10.19
CA GLY A 271 7.64 -13.70 9.32
C GLY A 271 8.43 -14.59 8.36
N ASP A 272 7.81 -14.87 7.23
CA ASP A 272 8.32 -15.78 6.20
C ASP A 272 8.78 -15.03 4.93
N VAL A 273 8.73 -13.69 4.89
CA VAL A 273 9.21 -12.92 3.74
C VAL A 273 10.75 -12.93 3.70
N ASP A 274 11.31 -13.39 2.60
CA ASP A 274 12.76 -13.26 2.36
C ASP A 274 13.09 -11.82 1.89
N PHE A 275 13.15 -10.90 2.84
CA PHE A 275 13.48 -9.50 2.55
C PHE A 275 14.85 -9.31 1.91
N ALA A 276 15.81 -10.21 2.13
CA ALA A 276 17.11 -10.10 1.49
C ALA A 276 17.00 -10.32 -0.02
N GLN A 277 16.14 -11.24 -0.46
CA GLN A 277 15.84 -11.43 -1.89
C GLN A 277 15.00 -10.29 -2.44
N VAL A 278 14.02 -9.79 -1.67
CA VAL A 278 13.22 -8.62 -2.07
C VAL A 278 14.12 -7.39 -2.31
N ILE A 279 15.04 -7.07 -1.39
CA ILE A 279 15.99 -5.94 -1.57
C ILE A 279 16.89 -6.15 -2.78
N ARG A 280 17.36 -7.38 -3.04
CA ARG A 280 18.13 -7.69 -4.26
C ARG A 280 17.30 -7.46 -5.53
N ALA A 281 16.04 -7.86 -5.53
CA ALA A 281 15.14 -7.65 -6.66
C ALA A 281 14.86 -6.15 -6.88
N LEU A 282 14.54 -5.39 -5.82
CA LEU A 282 14.37 -3.92 -5.88
C LEU A 282 15.64 -3.23 -6.41
N ASN A 283 16.83 -3.70 -6.02
CA ASN A 283 18.08 -3.18 -6.55
C ASN A 283 18.25 -3.47 -8.06
N ARG A 284 17.85 -4.67 -8.53
CA ARG A 284 17.93 -5.04 -9.95
C ARG A 284 17.02 -4.20 -10.83
N VAL A 285 15.82 -3.90 -10.35
CA VAL A 285 14.85 -3.08 -11.10
C VAL A 285 15.07 -1.58 -10.93
N GLY A 286 16.04 -1.17 -10.08
CA GLY A 286 16.41 0.24 -9.90
C GLY A 286 15.43 1.03 -9.05
N TYR A 287 14.64 0.38 -8.17
CA TYR A 287 13.76 1.10 -7.26
C TYR A 287 14.59 1.90 -6.25
N ASP A 288 14.36 3.20 -6.16
CA ASP A 288 15.05 4.15 -5.28
C ASP A 288 14.10 4.94 -4.33
N GLY A 289 12.80 4.64 -4.40
CA GLY A 289 11.79 5.23 -3.53
C GLY A 289 11.90 4.76 -2.07
N PRO A 290 11.03 5.29 -1.18
CA PRO A 290 11.05 4.94 0.24
C PRO A 290 10.67 3.48 0.49
N LEU A 291 11.15 2.94 1.61
CA LEU A 291 10.68 1.69 2.20
C LEU A 291 9.77 2.07 3.37
N SER A 292 8.46 1.91 3.20
CA SER A 292 7.46 2.34 4.16
C SER A 292 7.06 1.16 5.06
N VAL A 293 7.40 1.24 6.34
CA VAL A 293 6.99 0.20 7.30
C VAL A 293 5.49 0.31 7.54
N GLU A 294 4.76 -0.70 7.10
CA GLU A 294 3.38 -0.94 7.51
C GLU A 294 3.37 -1.98 8.62
N TRP A 295 3.28 -1.52 9.85
CA TRP A 295 3.46 -2.39 11.00
C TRP A 295 2.14 -2.97 11.49
N GLU A 296 2.03 -4.30 11.45
CA GLU A 296 0.92 -5.06 12.02
C GLU A 296 1.44 -6.32 12.71
N ASP A 297 1.18 -6.46 14.00
CA ASP A 297 1.47 -7.68 14.78
C ASP A 297 0.58 -7.75 16.03
N ALA A 298 -0.35 -8.68 16.06
CA ALA A 298 -1.24 -8.85 17.21
C ALA A 298 -0.54 -9.41 18.45
N GLY A 299 0.68 -9.93 18.32
CA GLY A 299 1.47 -10.54 19.40
C GLY A 299 2.58 -9.65 19.95
N MET A 300 2.73 -8.41 19.45
CA MET A 300 3.82 -7.51 19.82
C MET A 300 3.29 -6.12 20.19
N ASP A 301 3.93 -5.44 21.14
CA ASP A 301 3.67 -4.03 21.39
C ASP A 301 4.06 -3.18 20.18
N ARG A 302 3.16 -2.29 19.72
CA ARG A 302 3.35 -1.57 18.46
C ARG A 302 4.52 -0.58 18.48
N GLU A 303 4.83 0.05 19.61
CA GLU A 303 5.97 0.96 19.69
C GLU A 303 7.30 0.21 19.73
N HIS A 304 7.32 -0.95 20.39
CA HIS A 304 8.44 -1.85 20.32
C HIS A 304 8.64 -2.34 18.88
N GLY A 305 7.59 -2.82 18.23
CA GLY A 305 7.62 -3.37 16.88
C GLY A 305 7.99 -2.32 15.82
N ALA A 306 7.49 -1.08 15.91
CA ALA A 306 7.87 -0.02 14.99
C ALA A 306 9.38 0.30 15.04
N ARG A 307 9.97 0.31 16.25
CA ARG A 307 11.44 0.51 16.42
C ARG A 307 12.24 -0.68 15.91
N ASP A 308 11.77 -1.90 16.20
CA ASP A 308 12.42 -3.14 15.76
C ASP A 308 12.39 -3.24 14.23
N ALA A 309 11.24 -2.97 13.61
CA ALA A 309 11.07 -2.94 12.16
C ALA A 309 12.01 -1.92 11.50
N LEU A 310 12.13 -0.70 12.05
CA LEU A 310 13.07 0.30 11.55
C LEU A 310 14.51 -0.22 11.57
N ALA A 311 14.93 -0.79 12.70
CA ALA A 311 16.29 -1.34 12.85
C ALA A 311 16.53 -2.51 11.87
N PHE A 312 15.52 -3.34 11.66
CA PHE A 312 15.55 -4.44 10.70
C PHE A 312 15.73 -3.92 9.26
N VAL A 313 14.88 -2.99 8.81
CA VAL A 313 14.93 -2.42 7.45
C VAL A 313 16.28 -1.74 7.18
N ARG A 314 16.76 -0.90 8.10
CA ARG A 314 18.06 -0.23 7.94
C ARG A 314 19.23 -1.19 7.81
N ARG A 315 19.18 -2.34 8.45
CA ARG A 315 20.22 -3.39 8.32
C ARG A 315 20.15 -4.10 6.97
N LEU A 316 18.95 -4.20 6.38
CA LEU A 316 18.69 -4.95 5.15
C LEU A 316 18.78 -4.10 3.88
N ASP A 317 18.61 -2.79 3.95
CA ASP A 317 18.69 -1.92 2.77
C ASP A 317 20.13 -1.72 2.34
N PHE A 318 20.75 -2.78 1.80
CA PHE A 318 22.08 -2.75 1.25
C PHE A 318 22.09 -2.30 -0.22
N PRO A 319 23.07 -1.48 -0.65
CA PRO A 319 23.23 -1.13 -2.06
C PRO A 319 23.78 -2.33 -2.87
N PRO A 320 23.55 -2.36 -4.19
CA PRO A 320 24.21 -3.33 -5.05
C PRO A 320 25.73 -3.12 -5.06
N SER A 321 26.49 -4.18 -5.38
CA SER A 321 27.94 -4.04 -5.56
C SER A 321 28.24 -3.09 -6.73
N SER A 322 29.13 -2.13 -6.52
CA SER A 322 29.66 -1.25 -7.56
C SER A 322 30.84 -1.86 -8.32
N LEU A 323 31.35 -3.00 -7.87
CA LEU A 323 32.51 -3.67 -8.47
C LEU A 323 32.12 -5.04 -9.01
N ALA A 324 32.57 -5.35 -10.24
CA ALA A 324 32.57 -6.72 -10.72
C ALA A 324 33.58 -7.54 -9.90
N PHE A 325 33.23 -8.80 -9.56
CA PHE A 325 34.09 -9.70 -8.79
C PHE A 325 35.49 -9.83 -9.35
N ASP A 326 35.62 -9.81 -10.68
CA ASP A 326 36.84 -9.94 -11.45
C ASP A 326 37.40 -8.58 -11.95
N GLY A 327 36.80 -7.46 -11.52
CA GLY A 327 37.18 -6.11 -11.95
C GLY A 327 38.64 -5.79 -11.68
N ALA A 328 39.20 -6.26 -10.55
CA ALA A 328 40.60 -6.09 -10.22
C ALA A 328 41.60 -6.79 -11.18
N PHE A 329 41.09 -7.72 -12.00
CA PHE A 329 41.91 -8.45 -12.97
C PHE A 329 41.79 -7.90 -14.40
N LYS A 330 40.85 -6.98 -14.64
CA LYS A 330 40.59 -6.39 -15.97
C LYS A 330 41.35 -5.11 -16.25
N GLU A 331 41.91 -4.45 -15.22
CA GLU A 331 42.72 -3.23 -15.38
C GLU A 331 44.19 -3.49 -15.71
N ALA A 332 44.59 -4.75 -15.85
CA ALA A 332 45.99 -5.14 -16.11
C ALA A 332 46.24 -5.65 -17.55
N ALA A 333 45.33 -5.34 -18.52
CA ALA A 333 45.49 -5.74 -19.93
C ALA A 333 45.60 -4.53 -20.86
#